data_976daa8c8f791a85adcc9f93b7c91b2b
#
_entry.id   976daa8c8f791a85adcc9f93b7c91b2b
#
_cell.length_a   1.000
_cell.length_b   1.000
_cell.length_c   1.000
_cell.angle_alpha   90.00
_cell.angle_beta   90.00
_cell.angle_gamma   90.00
#
_symmetry.space_group_name_H-M   'P 1'
#
loop_
_entity.id
_entity.type
_entity.pdbx_description
1 polymer ?
#
loop_
_entity_poly.entity_id
_entity_poly.type
_entity_poly.pdbx_seq_one_letter_code
_entity_poly.pdbx_strand_id
1 'polypeptide(L)'
;RAADLLAGPYRAQINAATMLAQGKNAYQAEIDAACELIDFLRFNVSYAHEIYQNQPISSHGVWNRLEYRALEGFVFALSPFNFTAIAGNLPSSCALMGNTVVWKCADTQCYSAQVLMEVFMAAGLPDGVINLIHVSGPVAGDVIFKHKDFAGIHFTGSTDVFRDIWKTIGNNLPL
;
A
#
# COMPACT_ATOMS: atom_id res chain seq x y z
N ARG A 1 -3.85 14.60 4.81
CA ARG A 1 -3.13 15.55 3.95
C ARG A 1 -2.92 15.00 2.53
N ALA A 2 -2.49 13.75 2.34
CA ALA A 2 -2.38 13.15 0.99
C ALA A 2 -3.73 13.15 0.26
N ALA A 3 -4.82 12.81 0.94
CA ALA A 3 -6.18 12.88 0.39
C ALA A 3 -6.55 14.29 -0.09
N ASP A 4 -6.16 15.34 0.64
CA ASP A 4 -6.45 16.72 0.28
C ASP A 4 -5.61 17.19 -0.91
N LEU A 5 -4.35 16.74 -0.99
CA LEU A 5 -3.50 17.00 -2.15
C LEU A 5 -4.06 16.34 -3.42
N LEU A 6 -4.54 15.09 -3.32
CA LEU A 6 -5.19 14.39 -4.42
C LEU A 6 -6.54 15.00 -4.79
N ALA A 7 -7.32 15.47 -3.81
CA ALA A 7 -8.60 16.16 -4.06
C ALA A 7 -8.43 17.54 -4.70
N GLY A 8 -7.25 18.15 -4.54
CA GLY A 8 -6.91 19.49 -5.00
C GLY A 8 -5.82 19.50 -6.08
N PRO A 9 -4.61 19.95 -5.76
CA PRO A 9 -3.60 20.28 -6.76
C PRO A 9 -3.11 19.09 -7.61
N TYR A 10 -3.14 17.88 -7.11
CA TYR A 10 -2.68 16.68 -7.83
C TYR A 10 -3.79 15.94 -8.59
N ARG A 11 -5.06 16.37 -8.47
CA ARG A 11 -6.19 15.65 -9.06
C ARG A 11 -6.07 15.46 -10.57
N ALA A 12 -5.80 16.53 -11.30
CA ALA A 12 -5.64 16.45 -12.75
C ALA A 12 -4.41 15.63 -13.14
N GLN A 13 -3.32 15.75 -12.40
CA GLN A 13 -2.07 15.05 -12.66
C GLN A 13 -2.22 13.54 -12.48
N ILE A 14 -2.84 13.08 -11.39
CA ILE A 14 -3.04 11.64 -11.17
C ILE A 14 -4.02 11.04 -12.16
N ASN A 15 -5.06 11.78 -12.58
CA ASN A 15 -5.98 11.35 -13.63
C ASN A 15 -5.26 11.22 -14.97
N ALA A 16 -4.47 12.20 -15.36
CA ALA A 16 -3.69 12.16 -16.60
C ALA A 16 -2.68 11.01 -16.60
N ALA A 17 -1.96 10.81 -15.49
CA ALA A 17 -1.03 9.69 -15.33
C ALA A 17 -1.73 8.34 -15.45
N THR A 18 -2.92 8.21 -14.88
CA THR A 18 -3.74 6.99 -14.97
C THR A 18 -4.23 6.74 -16.40
N MET A 19 -4.69 7.78 -17.08
CA MET A 19 -5.11 7.68 -18.50
C MET A 19 -3.96 7.16 -19.39
N LEU A 20 -2.77 7.71 -19.20
CA LEU A 20 -1.58 7.34 -19.97
C LEU A 20 -1.08 5.92 -19.63
N ALA A 21 -1.03 5.59 -18.35
CA ALA A 21 -0.48 4.30 -17.89
C ALA A 21 -1.41 3.12 -18.10
N GLN A 22 -2.73 3.32 -18.08
CA GLN A 22 -3.72 2.25 -18.07
C GLN A 22 -4.68 2.29 -19.26
N GLY A 23 -4.53 3.26 -20.17
CA GLY A 23 -5.42 3.40 -21.34
C GLY A 23 -6.87 3.75 -20.95
N LYS A 24 -7.08 4.41 -19.83
CA LYS A 24 -8.40 4.83 -19.33
C LYS A 24 -8.80 6.19 -19.91
N ASN A 25 -10.10 6.41 -20.05
CA ASN A 25 -10.63 7.74 -20.33
C ASN A 25 -10.68 8.61 -19.07
N ALA A 26 -10.93 9.90 -19.21
CA ALA A 26 -10.93 10.84 -18.10
C ALA A 26 -11.95 10.48 -17.00
N TYR A 27 -13.11 9.97 -17.39
CA TYR A 27 -14.16 9.58 -16.46
C TYR A 27 -13.77 8.35 -15.62
N GLN A 28 -13.18 7.35 -16.26
CA GLN A 28 -12.66 6.17 -15.57
C GLN A 28 -11.50 6.55 -14.62
N ALA A 29 -10.56 7.38 -15.08
CA ALA A 29 -9.45 7.82 -14.25
C ALA A 29 -9.93 8.62 -13.02
N GLU A 30 -10.92 9.47 -13.18
CA GLU A 30 -11.52 10.23 -12.07
C GLU A 30 -12.09 9.32 -10.99
N ILE A 31 -12.81 8.25 -11.37
CA ILE A 31 -13.38 7.29 -10.43
C ILE A 31 -12.31 6.39 -9.83
N ASP A 32 -11.52 5.73 -10.69
CA ASP A 32 -10.64 4.61 -10.33
C ASP A 32 -9.29 5.07 -9.74
N ALA A 33 -8.93 6.33 -9.90
CA ALA A 33 -7.69 6.87 -9.37
C ALA A 33 -7.99 7.94 -8.29
N ALA A 34 -8.53 9.11 -8.68
CA ALA A 34 -8.69 10.21 -7.75
C ALA A 34 -9.71 9.92 -6.66
N CYS A 35 -10.99 9.68 -7.02
CA CYS A 35 -12.06 9.52 -6.05
C CYS A 35 -11.83 8.34 -5.11
N GLU A 36 -11.56 7.16 -5.65
CA GLU A 36 -11.39 5.94 -4.87
C GLU A 36 -10.18 6.03 -3.93
N LEU A 37 -9.03 6.56 -4.39
CA LEU A 37 -7.87 6.68 -3.52
C LEU A 37 -8.06 7.74 -2.42
N ILE A 38 -8.71 8.85 -2.72
CA ILE A 38 -9.08 9.85 -1.71
C ILE A 38 -9.92 9.20 -0.60
N ASP A 39 -10.89 8.37 -0.99
CA ASP A 39 -11.74 7.66 -0.04
C ASP A 39 -10.96 6.62 0.75
N PHE A 40 -10.12 5.80 0.13
CA PHE A 40 -9.23 4.89 0.86
C PHE A 40 -8.39 5.61 1.91
N LEU A 41 -7.74 6.71 1.56
CA LEU A 41 -6.90 7.45 2.49
C LEU A 41 -7.68 8.04 3.68
N ARG A 42 -8.92 8.45 3.46
CA ARG A 42 -9.79 8.99 4.52
C ARG A 42 -10.39 7.90 5.39
N PHE A 43 -10.97 6.87 4.78
CA PHE A 43 -11.59 5.76 5.50
C PHE A 43 -10.57 4.92 6.27
N ASN A 44 -9.39 4.67 5.70
CA ASN A 44 -8.36 3.90 6.39
C ASN A 44 -7.91 4.57 7.71
N VAL A 45 -7.89 5.90 7.78
CA VAL A 45 -7.61 6.61 9.04
C VAL A 45 -8.72 6.34 10.07
N SER A 46 -9.98 6.34 9.65
CA SER A 46 -11.11 5.99 10.51
C SER A 46 -11.03 4.55 11.00
N TYR A 47 -10.75 3.62 10.09
CA TYR A 47 -10.60 2.19 10.45
C TYR A 47 -9.40 1.93 11.37
N ALA A 48 -8.27 2.61 11.16
CA ALA A 48 -7.15 2.53 12.08
C ALA A 48 -7.52 3.01 13.49
N HIS A 49 -8.30 4.10 13.57
CA HIS A 49 -8.81 4.59 14.85
C HIS A 49 -9.73 3.57 15.53
N GLU A 50 -10.64 2.94 14.79
CA GLU A 50 -11.51 1.87 15.33
C GLU A 50 -10.71 0.67 15.83
N ILE A 51 -9.68 0.23 15.09
CA ILE A 51 -8.78 -0.85 15.52
C ILE A 51 -8.14 -0.50 16.87
N TYR A 52 -7.61 0.71 17.02
CA TYR A 52 -6.98 1.15 18.28
C TYR A 52 -7.96 1.28 19.44
N GLN A 53 -9.24 1.45 19.19
CA GLN A 53 -10.29 1.46 20.23
C GLN A 53 -10.65 0.05 20.71
N ASN A 54 -10.31 -0.99 19.99
CA ASN A 54 -10.57 -2.36 20.40
C ASN A 54 -9.60 -2.78 21.51
N GLN A 55 -10.02 -2.58 22.77
CA GLN A 55 -9.23 -2.79 23.97
C GLN A 55 -9.85 -3.89 24.86
N PRO A 56 -9.04 -4.61 25.64
CA PRO A 56 -9.56 -5.62 26.57
C PRO A 56 -10.38 -5.00 27.71
N ILE A 57 -11.27 -5.80 28.28
CA ILE A 57 -12.07 -5.39 29.41
C ILE A 57 -11.17 -5.19 30.64
N SER A 58 -11.37 -4.07 31.33
CA SER A 58 -10.72 -3.77 32.62
C SER A 58 -11.69 -4.06 33.77
N SER A 59 -11.23 -4.78 34.78
CA SER A 59 -11.98 -4.97 36.04
C SER A 59 -11.71 -3.84 37.02
N HIS A 60 -12.52 -3.80 38.10
CA HIS A 60 -12.35 -2.76 39.14
C HIS A 60 -10.92 -2.77 39.71
N GLY A 61 -10.27 -1.61 39.69
CA GLY A 61 -8.90 -1.42 40.17
C GLY A 61 -7.79 -1.92 39.25
N VAL A 62 -8.13 -2.40 38.04
CA VAL A 62 -7.17 -2.86 37.03
C VAL A 62 -7.44 -2.16 35.71
N TRP A 63 -6.39 -1.75 35.03
CA TRP A 63 -6.46 -1.20 33.68
C TRP A 63 -5.68 -2.09 32.72
N ASN A 64 -6.42 -2.78 31.82
CA ASN A 64 -5.87 -3.62 30.76
C ASN A 64 -5.82 -2.84 29.46
N ARG A 65 -4.71 -2.91 28.75
CA ARG A 65 -4.52 -2.22 27.48
C ARG A 65 -3.68 -3.04 26.51
N LEU A 66 -4.02 -2.96 25.24
CA LEU A 66 -3.19 -3.42 24.11
C LEU A 66 -2.39 -2.24 23.57
N GLU A 67 -1.13 -2.48 23.30
CA GLU A 67 -0.25 -1.63 22.53
C GLU A 67 -0.07 -2.22 21.15
N TYR A 68 -0.63 -1.57 20.15
CA TYR A 68 -0.46 -1.98 18.74
C TYR A 68 0.86 -1.45 18.23
N ARG A 69 1.68 -2.31 17.66
CA ARG A 69 2.95 -1.93 17.06
C ARG A 69 3.08 -2.51 15.66
N ALA A 70 3.95 -1.92 14.85
CA ALA A 70 4.30 -2.42 13.52
C ALA A 70 4.88 -3.84 13.59
N LEU A 71 4.81 -4.55 12.48
CA LEU A 71 5.52 -5.81 12.28
C LEU A 71 7.03 -5.58 12.36
N GLU A 72 7.77 -6.56 12.81
CA GLU A 72 9.23 -6.57 12.77
C GLU A 72 9.69 -6.89 11.35
N GLY A 73 10.48 -5.99 10.75
CA GLY A 73 10.90 -6.09 9.36
C GLY A 73 10.10 -5.16 8.43
N PHE A 74 9.87 -5.58 7.19
CA PHE A 74 9.17 -4.80 6.18
C PHE A 74 8.03 -5.57 5.51
N VAL A 75 7.03 -4.85 5.05
CA VAL A 75 5.92 -5.38 4.24
C VAL A 75 6.23 -5.17 2.76
N PHE A 76 5.99 -6.20 1.94
CA PHE A 76 6.05 -6.09 0.49
C PHE A 76 4.67 -5.76 -0.06
N ALA A 77 4.48 -4.58 -0.63
CA ALA A 77 3.27 -4.20 -1.36
C ALA A 77 3.46 -4.48 -2.84
N LEU A 78 2.65 -5.38 -3.39
CA LEU A 78 2.69 -5.75 -4.80
C LEU A 78 1.35 -5.41 -5.46
N SER A 79 1.32 -4.33 -6.25
CA SER A 79 0.09 -3.77 -6.80
C SER A 79 -0.15 -4.15 -8.25
N PRO A 80 -1.44 -4.25 -8.68
CA PRO A 80 -1.83 -4.63 -10.03
C PRO A 80 -1.65 -3.47 -11.01
N PHE A 81 -1.87 -3.76 -12.29
CA PHE A 81 -1.70 -2.79 -13.39
C PHE A 81 -2.92 -1.91 -13.65
N ASN A 82 -4.09 -2.28 -13.18
CA ASN A 82 -5.37 -1.78 -13.67
C ASN A 82 -6.05 -0.69 -12.80
N PHE A 83 -5.59 -0.48 -11.57
CA PHE A 83 -6.16 0.52 -10.66
C PHE A 83 -5.09 1.31 -9.92
N THR A 84 -4.98 2.59 -10.18
CA THR A 84 -4.09 3.51 -9.46
C THR A 84 -4.49 3.63 -7.99
N ALA A 85 -5.78 3.63 -7.68
CA ALA A 85 -6.26 3.66 -6.30
C ALA A 85 -5.76 2.47 -5.47
N ILE A 86 -5.81 1.26 -6.04
CA ILE A 86 -5.28 0.05 -5.38
C ILE A 86 -3.76 0.15 -5.21
N ALA A 87 -3.05 0.64 -6.25
CA ALA A 87 -1.61 0.85 -6.19
C ALA A 87 -1.19 1.80 -5.06
N GLY A 88 -1.95 2.85 -4.81
CA GLY A 88 -1.71 3.76 -3.69
C GLY A 88 -2.15 3.20 -2.34
N ASN A 89 -3.25 2.45 -2.31
CA ASN A 89 -3.80 1.90 -1.07
C ASN A 89 -2.91 0.79 -0.46
N LEU A 90 -2.36 -0.11 -1.26
CA LEU A 90 -1.58 -1.24 -0.74
C LEU A 90 -0.38 -0.80 0.10
N PRO A 91 0.49 0.11 -0.35
CA PRO A 91 1.59 0.59 0.48
C PRO A 91 1.14 1.51 1.60
N SER A 92 0.16 2.41 1.35
CA SER A 92 -0.21 3.44 2.32
C SER A 92 -0.99 2.87 3.52
N SER A 93 -1.81 1.84 3.34
CA SER A 93 -2.50 1.18 4.46
C SER A 93 -1.52 0.47 5.40
N CYS A 94 -0.48 -0.18 4.85
CA CYS A 94 0.58 -0.78 5.66
C CYS A 94 1.39 0.29 6.42
N ALA A 95 1.75 1.39 5.74
CA ALA A 95 2.47 2.50 6.35
C ALA A 95 1.66 3.20 7.44
N LEU A 96 0.34 3.34 7.26
CA LEU A 96 -0.57 3.91 8.26
C LEU A 96 -0.53 3.13 9.59
N MET A 97 -0.35 1.81 9.53
CA MET A 97 -0.22 0.94 10.70
C MET A 97 1.23 0.86 11.25
N GLY A 98 2.11 1.75 10.80
CA GLY A 98 3.48 1.91 11.29
C GLY A 98 4.52 1.02 10.62
N ASN A 99 4.18 0.31 9.55
CA ASN A 99 5.11 -0.57 8.85
C ASN A 99 5.96 0.19 7.84
N THR A 100 7.20 -0.25 7.64
CA THR A 100 7.99 0.10 6.46
C THR A 100 7.59 -0.78 5.29
N VAL A 101 7.62 -0.22 4.09
CA VAL A 101 7.08 -0.87 2.90
C VAL A 101 8.07 -0.82 1.75
N VAL A 102 8.31 -1.97 1.12
CA VAL A 102 8.86 -2.07 -0.22
C VAL A 102 7.68 -2.22 -1.18
N TRP A 103 7.53 -1.27 -2.08
CA TRP A 103 6.40 -1.26 -3.02
C TRP A 103 6.87 -1.50 -4.45
N LYS A 104 6.37 -2.59 -5.06
CA LYS A 104 6.56 -2.87 -6.48
C LYS A 104 5.24 -2.63 -7.21
N CYS A 105 5.19 -1.63 -8.06
CA CYS A 105 4.07 -1.41 -8.97
C CYS A 105 4.18 -2.31 -10.21
N ALA A 106 3.09 -2.43 -10.96
CA ALA A 106 3.14 -3.05 -12.28
C ALA A 106 3.96 -2.19 -13.26
N ASP A 107 4.65 -2.84 -14.19
CA ASP A 107 5.56 -2.15 -15.13
C ASP A 107 4.83 -1.10 -15.99
N THR A 108 3.60 -1.39 -16.39
CA THR A 108 2.74 -0.44 -17.13
C THR A 108 2.19 0.69 -16.28
N GLN A 109 2.33 0.63 -14.94
CA GLN A 109 1.78 1.62 -13.99
C GLN A 109 2.88 2.50 -13.37
N CYS A 110 4.12 2.41 -13.82
CA CYS A 110 5.25 3.13 -13.22
C CYS A 110 5.02 4.65 -13.14
N TYR A 111 4.41 5.23 -14.16
CA TYR A 111 4.18 6.68 -14.18
C TYR A 111 3.17 7.13 -13.11
N SER A 112 2.02 6.47 -13.01
CA SER A 112 1.03 6.80 -11.97
C SER A 112 1.57 6.49 -10.56
N ALA A 113 2.36 5.43 -10.39
CA ALA A 113 3.02 5.10 -9.13
C ALA A 113 4.03 6.19 -8.70
N GLN A 114 4.79 6.74 -9.65
CA GLN A 114 5.70 7.85 -9.37
C GLN A 114 4.95 9.10 -8.91
N VAL A 115 3.85 9.44 -9.59
CA VAL A 115 3.00 10.57 -9.15
C VAL A 115 2.45 10.36 -7.75
N LEU A 116 2.07 9.12 -7.39
CA LEU A 116 1.63 8.80 -6.04
C LEU A 116 2.75 8.99 -5.00
N MET A 117 3.98 8.60 -5.31
CA MET A 117 5.12 8.88 -4.42
C MET A 117 5.34 10.37 -4.21
N GLU A 118 5.23 11.18 -5.27
CA GLU A 118 5.31 12.64 -5.16
C GLU A 118 4.23 13.19 -4.23
N VAL A 119 2.99 12.69 -4.33
CA VAL A 119 1.88 13.07 -3.43
C VAL A 119 2.19 12.67 -1.98
N PHE A 120 2.68 11.46 -1.74
CA PHE A 120 3.02 11.02 -0.39
C PHE A 120 4.15 11.85 0.23
N MET A 121 5.20 12.12 -0.53
CA MET A 121 6.30 13.00 -0.09
C MET A 121 5.83 14.42 0.20
N ALA A 122 5.01 15.01 -0.70
CA ALA A 122 4.40 16.33 -0.50
C ALA A 122 3.44 16.37 0.70
N ALA A 123 2.82 15.26 1.02
CA ALA A 123 2.00 15.11 2.22
C ALA A 123 2.82 15.06 3.52
N GLY A 124 4.13 14.81 3.41
CA GLY A 124 5.07 14.72 4.53
C GLY A 124 5.39 13.29 4.96
N LEU A 125 5.23 12.31 4.06
CA LEU A 125 5.72 10.95 4.31
C LEU A 125 7.23 10.99 4.54
N PRO A 126 7.75 10.47 5.65
CA PRO A 126 9.19 10.41 5.89
C PRO A 126 9.89 9.47 4.91
N ASP A 127 11.14 9.78 4.59
CA ASP A 127 11.99 8.93 3.76
C ASP A 127 12.12 7.52 4.37
N GLY A 128 12.12 6.51 3.51
CA GLY A 128 12.27 5.11 3.91
C GLY A 128 11.00 4.42 4.41
N VAL A 129 9.88 5.13 4.63
CA VAL A 129 8.62 4.50 5.04
C VAL A 129 7.99 3.72 3.89
N ILE A 130 7.85 4.33 2.71
CA ILE A 130 7.43 3.64 1.48
C ILE A 130 8.55 3.78 0.45
N ASN A 131 9.03 2.65 -0.05
CA ASN A 131 10.14 2.57 -1.00
C ASN A 131 9.63 1.94 -2.30
N LEU A 132 9.38 2.78 -3.30
CA LEU A 132 8.95 2.34 -4.63
C LEU A 132 10.13 1.77 -5.41
N ILE A 133 9.97 0.56 -5.95
CA ILE A 133 10.97 -0.09 -6.79
C ILE A 133 10.41 -0.46 -8.16
N HIS A 134 11.24 -0.35 -9.18
CA HIS A 134 10.95 -0.71 -10.56
C HIS A 134 11.80 -1.91 -10.96
N VAL A 135 11.21 -3.09 -10.89
CA VAL A 135 11.85 -4.38 -11.17
C VAL A 135 10.80 -5.40 -11.60
N SER A 136 11.16 -6.43 -12.33
CA SER A 136 10.22 -7.49 -12.68
C SER A 136 9.75 -8.27 -11.44
N GLY A 137 8.51 -8.75 -11.48
CA GLY A 137 7.91 -9.49 -10.35
C GLY A 137 8.74 -10.70 -9.88
N PRO A 138 9.19 -11.58 -10.81
CA PRO A 138 10.03 -12.73 -10.44
C PRO A 138 11.33 -12.35 -9.74
N VAL A 139 12.03 -11.32 -10.24
CA VAL A 139 13.28 -10.84 -9.63
C VAL A 139 13.04 -10.28 -8.23
N ALA A 140 11.98 -9.49 -8.06
CA ALA A 140 11.61 -9.00 -6.73
C ALA A 140 11.29 -10.15 -5.77
N GLY A 141 10.50 -11.13 -6.21
CA GLY A 141 10.12 -12.28 -5.39
C GLY A 141 11.30 -13.14 -4.96
N ASP A 142 12.26 -13.37 -5.85
CA ASP A 142 13.46 -14.16 -5.57
C ASP A 142 14.32 -13.56 -4.44
N VAL A 143 14.32 -12.25 -4.31
CA VAL A 143 15.07 -11.54 -3.27
C VAL A 143 14.24 -11.37 -2.00
N ILE A 144 13.02 -10.86 -2.15
CA ILE A 144 12.18 -10.40 -1.04
C ILE A 144 11.69 -11.57 -0.19
N PHE A 145 11.16 -12.64 -0.81
CA PHE A 145 10.57 -13.75 -0.05
C PHE A 145 11.59 -14.59 0.72
N LYS A 146 12.88 -14.44 0.44
CA LYS A 146 13.98 -15.10 1.15
C LYS A 146 14.65 -14.18 2.17
N HIS A 147 14.23 -12.93 2.26
CA HIS A 147 14.88 -11.97 3.15
C HIS A 147 14.45 -12.20 4.59
N LYS A 148 15.40 -12.21 5.51
CA LYS A 148 15.17 -12.47 6.95
C LYS A 148 14.19 -11.47 7.61
N ASP A 149 14.14 -10.25 7.09
CA ASP A 149 13.27 -9.17 7.60
C ASP A 149 11.97 -9.02 6.78
N PHE A 150 11.63 -10.01 5.93
CA PHE A 150 10.34 -10.04 5.24
C PHE A 150 9.23 -10.40 6.24
N ALA A 151 8.38 -9.44 6.57
CA ALA A 151 7.34 -9.59 7.58
C ALA A 151 5.96 -9.95 7.02
N GLY A 152 5.71 -9.65 5.75
CA GLY A 152 4.43 -9.94 5.12
C GLY A 152 4.27 -9.32 3.73
N ILE A 153 3.20 -9.73 3.06
CA ILE A 153 2.85 -9.21 1.73
C ILE A 153 1.45 -8.65 1.72
N HIS A 154 1.27 -7.50 1.07
CA HIS A 154 -0.03 -6.93 0.70
C HIS A 154 -0.16 -6.97 -0.82
N PHE A 155 -1.01 -7.85 -1.32
CA PHE A 155 -1.06 -8.23 -2.73
C PHE A 155 -2.46 -8.06 -3.32
N THR A 156 -2.51 -7.52 -4.52
CA THR A 156 -3.68 -7.60 -5.40
C THR A 156 -3.19 -7.97 -6.81
N GLY A 157 -3.76 -9.02 -7.38
CA GLY A 157 -3.38 -9.51 -8.69
C GLY A 157 -4.11 -10.81 -9.06
N SER A 158 -3.56 -11.60 -9.97
CA SER A 158 -4.18 -12.85 -10.41
C SER A 158 -4.06 -13.96 -9.37
N THR A 159 -5.02 -14.89 -9.40
CA THR A 159 -5.05 -16.06 -8.52
C THR A 159 -3.81 -16.95 -8.72
N ASP A 160 -3.31 -17.09 -9.94
CA ASP A 160 -2.15 -17.93 -10.21
C ASP A 160 -0.88 -17.35 -9.57
N VAL A 161 -0.65 -16.03 -9.73
CA VAL A 161 0.46 -15.35 -9.05
C VAL A 161 0.32 -15.46 -7.54
N PHE A 162 -0.88 -15.30 -6.99
CA PHE A 162 -1.13 -15.47 -5.56
C PHE A 162 -0.74 -16.88 -5.07
N ARG A 163 -1.14 -17.92 -5.79
CA ARG A 163 -0.79 -19.30 -5.44
C ARG A 163 0.71 -19.56 -5.44
N ASP A 164 1.43 -19.00 -6.41
CA ASP A 164 2.89 -19.16 -6.49
C ASP A 164 3.59 -18.42 -5.34
N ILE A 165 3.13 -17.22 -5.00
CA ILE A 165 3.61 -16.48 -3.83
C ILE A 165 3.33 -17.26 -2.55
N TRP A 166 2.11 -17.76 -2.37
CA TRP A 166 1.73 -18.56 -1.20
C TRP A 166 2.62 -19.79 -1.01
N LYS A 167 2.85 -20.54 -2.09
CA LYS A 167 3.75 -21.71 -2.06
C LYS A 167 5.18 -21.31 -1.69
N THR A 168 5.68 -20.22 -2.28
CA THR A 168 7.04 -19.75 -2.04
C THR A 168 7.23 -19.37 -0.56
N ILE A 169 6.30 -18.59 0.00
CA ILE A 169 6.33 -18.20 1.41
C ILE A 169 6.18 -19.42 2.32
N GLY A 170 5.25 -20.34 2.00
CA GLY A 170 5.03 -21.54 2.78
C GLY A 170 6.25 -22.48 2.81
N ASN A 171 7.02 -22.54 1.74
CA ASN A 171 8.26 -23.31 1.68
C ASN A 171 9.41 -22.67 2.47
N ASN A 172 9.32 -21.38 2.80
CA ASN A 172 10.33 -20.64 3.56
C ASN A 172 10.04 -20.61 5.08
N LEU A 173 9.00 -21.28 5.56
CA LEU A 173 8.64 -21.32 6.99
C LEU A 173 9.77 -21.71 7.96
N PRO A 174 10.79 -22.49 7.58
CA PRO A 174 11.92 -22.80 8.47
C PRO A 174 12.93 -21.65 8.62
N LEU A 175 12.82 -20.58 7.85
CA LEU A 175 13.71 -19.43 7.90
C LEU A 175 13.23 -18.41 8.91
#